data_d86365dec00f645ca360118e78f1f3f7
#
_entry.id   d86365dec00f645ca360118e78f1f3f7
#
_cell.length_a   1.000
_cell.length_b   1.000
_cell.length_c   1.000
_cell.angle_alpha   90.00
_cell.angle_beta   90.00
_cell.angle_gamma   90.00
#
_symmetry.space_group_name_H-M   'P 1'
#
loop_
_entity.id
_entity.type
_entity.pdbx_description
1 polymer ?
#
loop_
_entity_poly.entity_id
_entity_poly.type
_entity_poly.pdbx_seq_one_letter_code
_entity_poly.pdbx_strand_id
1 'polypeptide(L)'
;MVLLLSSAVVMAIRFREPARLLVAVGLIGVMGITFGILSYPTLNYYRAYGTNEQAARRLVTESELYGLKLSRMLTPQGGHRLQVLSDIGTRAQDQSVVRSEGGQALGFLGIAGFLGALWGAFSGRWRRERPDTRPGWDRSALREEATTFTLLALLFGTIGGLSILVSMAGFSQIRVWNRIVLLIAFFAMVVVLMWSEQFAAWVRGRSKRPQAVLGAVAVAVLAFGLWDSIPPQRHSYAEIEAQHANDRAFLSEIEAIMPDGAKILQLPIIEFPEAQPVGKMEDYDHLRAYLADDGSLEWSYGSIKGRPDAQWQITLRDKVGPVGAMPAIVGLGFDGIWIDTYGYVGKEDEVDDIVEAAGGDPLVSPDGRFLFVDLTGYQERTGLTDAEARQAAIDLLGVTPPEEPS
;
A
#
# COMPACT_ATOMS: atom_id res chain seq x y z
N MET A 1 14.82 11.95 -5.95
CA MET A 1 15.98 12.76 -5.51
C MET A 1 17.30 12.02 -5.68
N VAL A 2 17.54 10.91 -4.96
CA VAL A 2 18.82 10.17 -5.01
C VAL A 2 19.22 9.78 -6.44
N LEU A 3 18.32 9.18 -7.22
CA LEU A 3 18.59 8.81 -8.61
C LEU A 3 18.89 10.03 -9.49
N LEU A 4 18.19 11.13 -9.31
CA LEU A 4 18.40 12.36 -10.07
C LEU A 4 19.77 12.95 -9.77
N LEU A 5 20.16 13.00 -8.49
CA LEU A 5 21.49 13.48 -8.09
C LEU A 5 22.59 12.55 -8.59
N SER A 6 22.45 11.23 -8.42
CA SER A 6 23.43 10.25 -8.89
C SER A 6 23.61 10.31 -10.41
N SER A 7 22.51 10.43 -11.16
CA SER A 7 22.56 10.61 -12.60
C SER A 7 23.24 11.91 -13.00
N ALA A 8 22.91 13.02 -12.33
CA ALA A 8 23.53 14.32 -12.62
C ALA A 8 25.03 14.31 -12.34
N VAL A 9 25.48 13.65 -11.26
CA VAL A 9 26.90 13.48 -10.96
C VAL A 9 27.60 12.67 -12.03
N VAL A 10 27.03 11.50 -12.40
CA VAL A 10 27.59 10.66 -13.48
C VAL A 10 27.70 11.42 -14.79
N MET A 11 26.66 12.16 -15.17
CA MET A 11 26.63 12.94 -16.41
C MET A 11 27.58 14.13 -16.36
N ALA A 12 27.66 14.85 -15.22
CA ALA A 12 28.61 15.97 -15.07
C ALA A 12 30.07 15.52 -15.18
N ILE A 13 30.42 14.37 -14.62
CA ILE A 13 31.77 13.79 -14.71
C ILE A 13 32.05 13.36 -16.16
N ARG A 14 31.09 12.66 -16.78
CA ARG A 14 31.26 12.07 -18.12
C ARG A 14 31.35 13.10 -19.23
N PHE A 15 30.47 14.09 -19.19
CA PHE A 15 30.41 15.14 -20.24
C PHE A 15 31.22 16.39 -19.87
N ARG A 16 31.82 16.44 -18.67
CA ARG A 16 32.55 17.61 -18.15
C ARG A 16 31.70 18.91 -18.15
N GLU A 17 30.39 18.78 -17.94
CA GLU A 17 29.44 19.89 -17.91
C GLU A 17 28.92 20.13 -16.47
N PRO A 18 29.57 20.94 -15.65
CA PRO A 18 29.16 21.18 -14.27
C PRO A 18 27.80 21.88 -14.16
N ALA A 19 27.32 22.54 -15.20
CA ALA A 19 26.02 23.18 -15.22
C ALA A 19 24.86 22.17 -14.98
N ARG A 20 25.00 20.93 -15.42
CA ARG A 20 24.01 19.88 -15.18
C ARG A 20 23.83 19.57 -13.70
N LEU A 21 24.93 19.64 -12.95
CA LEU A 21 24.88 19.45 -11.48
C LEU A 21 24.14 20.59 -10.81
N LEU A 22 24.36 21.85 -11.24
CA LEU A 22 23.65 23.00 -10.70
C LEU A 22 22.14 22.92 -10.94
N VAL A 23 21.70 22.47 -12.12
CA VAL A 23 20.28 22.26 -12.44
C VAL A 23 19.70 21.17 -11.51
N ALA A 24 20.41 20.05 -11.35
CA ALA A 24 19.96 18.97 -10.46
C ALA A 24 19.86 19.43 -9.00
N VAL A 25 20.85 20.19 -8.50
CA VAL A 25 20.81 20.77 -7.15
C VAL A 25 19.66 21.76 -7.01
N GLY A 26 19.42 22.60 -8.02
CA GLY A 26 18.27 23.51 -8.02
C GLY A 26 16.92 22.77 -7.95
N LEU A 27 16.74 21.72 -8.76
CA LEU A 27 15.54 20.90 -8.74
C LEU A 27 15.35 20.19 -7.38
N ILE A 28 16.45 19.65 -6.81
CA ILE A 28 16.40 19.02 -5.47
C ILE A 28 16.06 20.07 -4.40
N GLY A 29 16.58 21.29 -4.52
CA GLY A 29 16.23 22.39 -3.64
C GLY A 29 14.74 22.73 -3.68
N VAL A 30 14.16 22.87 -4.87
CA VAL A 30 12.71 23.11 -5.03
C VAL A 30 11.90 21.97 -4.44
N MET A 31 12.28 20.71 -4.74
CA MET A 31 11.60 19.53 -4.17
C MET A 31 11.71 19.49 -2.64
N GLY A 32 12.88 19.84 -2.10
CA GLY A 32 13.11 19.89 -0.64
C GLY A 32 12.26 20.95 0.05
N ILE A 33 12.17 22.16 -0.53
CA ILE A 33 11.32 23.24 -0.02
C ILE A 33 9.85 22.83 -0.05
N THR A 34 9.38 22.30 -1.19
CA THR A 34 8.00 21.83 -1.34
C THR A 34 7.69 20.74 -0.32
N PHE A 35 8.59 19.76 -0.14
CA PHE A 35 8.44 18.72 0.87
C PHE A 35 8.40 19.29 2.28
N GLY A 36 9.25 20.26 2.59
CA GLY A 36 9.27 20.94 3.90
C GLY A 36 7.94 21.64 4.22
N ILE A 37 7.38 22.35 3.22
CA ILE A 37 6.08 23.03 3.37
C ILE A 37 4.97 22.00 3.60
N LEU A 38 4.91 20.94 2.79
CA LEU A 38 3.89 19.89 2.92
C LEU A 38 4.03 19.07 4.21
N SER A 39 5.24 18.96 4.75
CA SER A 39 5.51 18.24 6.00
C SER A 39 5.28 19.09 7.25
N TYR A 40 5.03 20.40 7.11
CA TYR A 40 4.89 21.32 8.24
C TYR A 40 3.83 20.87 9.27
N PRO A 41 2.60 20.44 8.88
CA PRO A 41 1.61 19.95 9.84
C PRO A 41 2.10 18.75 10.64
N THR A 42 2.76 17.79 9.97
CA THR A 42 3.33 16.60 10.59
C THR A 42 4.46 16.96 11.56
N LEU A 43 5.34 17.88 11.19
CA LEU A 43 6.42 18.34 12.06
C LEU A 43 5.89 19.06 13.30
N ASN A 44 4.83 19.85 13.12
CA ASN A 44 4.19 20.54 14.26
C ASN A 44 3.51 19.53 15.19
N TYR A 45 2.87 18.50 14.66
CA TYR A 45 2.30 17.40 15.43
C TYR A 45 3.39 16.68 16.24
N TYR A 46 4.54 16.35 15.64
CA TYR A 46 5.66 15.72 16.35
C TYR A 46 6.27 16.61 17.45
N ARG A 47 6.25 17.93 17.27
CA ARG A 47 6.68 18.86 18.33
C ARG A 47 5.74 18.86 19.51
N ALA A 48 4.44 18.75 19.27
CA ALA A 48 3.43 18.76 20.32
C ALA A 48 3.35 17.43 21.08
N TYR A 49 3.41 16.29 20.36
CA TYR A 49 3.08 14.96 20.90
C TYR A 49 4.27 13.98 20.89
N GLY A 50 5.43 14.41 20.43
CA GLY A 50 6.60 13.53 20.27
C GLY A 50 6.49 12.53 19.12
N THR A 51 7.57 11.77 18.90
CA THR A 51 7.60 10.66 17.93
C THR A 51 6.82 9.47 18.47
N ASN A 52 6.08 8.78 17.57
CA ASN A 52 5.43 7.53 17.91
C ASN A 52 6.37 6.37 17.54
N GLU A 53 6.85 5.64 18.54
CA GLU A 53 7.79 4.53 18.32
C GLU A 53 7.08 3.21 17.97
N GLN A 54 5.77 3.13 18.12
CA GLN A 54 4.98 1.91 17.86
C GLN A 54 4.35 1.92 16.47
N ALA A 55 3.85 3.07 16.03
CA ALA A 55 3.20 3.20 14.73
C ALA A 55 4.20 3.54 13.62
N ALA A 56 4.04 2.86 12.47
CA ALA A 56 4.82 3.10 11.26
C ALA A 56 6.35 3.05 11.46
N ARG A 57 6.82 2.24 12.41
CA ARG A 57 8.26 2.03 12.63
C ARG A 57 8.82 1.22 11.47
N ARG A 58 9.82 1.79 10.79
CA ARG A 58 10.47 1.18 9.63
C ARG A 58 11.89 0.80 9.96
N LEU A 59 12.22 -0.48 9.77
CA LEU A 59 13.56 -1.00 9.99
C LEU A 59 14.41 -0.81 8.73
N VAL A 60 15.71 -0.61 8.93
CA VAL A 60 16.68 -0.52 7.82
C VAL A 60 16.64 -1.78 6.94
N THR A 61 16.44 -2.95 7.55
CA THR A 61 16.34 -4.25 6.86
C THR A 61 15.13 -4.37 5.92
N GLU A 62 14.09 -3.55 6.07
CA GLU A 62 12.93 -3.56 5.18
C GLU A 62 13.30 -3.12 3.75
N SER A 63 14.35 -2.33 3.58
CA SER A 63 14.86 -1.96 2.25
C SER A 63 15.34 -3.17 1.45
N GLU A 64 15.81 -4.21 2.13
CA GLU A 64 16.19 -5.49 1.51
C GLU A 64 14.98 -6.41 1.32
N LEU A 65 14.12 -6.51 2.34
CA LEU A 65 12.92 -7.32 2.29
C LEU A 65 12.03 -6.95 1.09
N TYR A 66 11.86 -5.64 0.88
CA TYR A 66 11.06 -5.07 -0.21
C TYR A 66 11.91 -4.63 -1.42
N GLY A 67 13.13 -5.13 -1.53
CA GLY A 67 14.00 -4.86 -2.66
C GLY A 67 13.52 -5.53 -3.95
N LEU A 68 14.01 -4.99 -5.08
CA LEU A 68 13.75 -5.51 -6.41
C LEU A 68 14.47 -6.84 -6.63
N LYS A 69 13.77 -7.83 -7.18
CA LYS A 69 14.34 -9.12 -7.59
C LYS A 69 14.49 -9.18 -9.10
N LEU A 70 15.71 -9.27 -9.57
CA LEU A 70 16.01 -9.31 -11.00
C LEU A 70 15.30 -10.48 -11.71
N SER A 71 15.23 -11.65 -11.07
CA SER A 71 14.51 -12.80 -11.59
C SER A 71 13.04 -12.51 -11.86
N ARG A 72 12.37 -11.77 -10.97
CA ARG A 72 10.95 -11.42 -11.14
C ARG A 72 10.70 -10.40 -12.25
N MET A 73 11.65 -9.53 -12.54
CA MET A 73 11.56 -8.63 -13.68
C MET A 73 11.57 -9.39 -15.01
N LEU A 74 12.31 -10.50 -15.06
CA LEU A 74 12.54 -11.31 -16.26
C LEU A 74 11.58 -12.50 -16.40
N THR A 75 10.76 -12.76 -15.38
CA THR A 75 9.75 -13.82 -15.43
C THR A 75 8.38 -13.24 -15.78
N PRO A 76 7.52 -14.01 -16.46
CA PRO A 76 6.14 -13.60 -16.70
C PRO A 76 5.40 -13.33 -15.39
N GLN A 77 4.36 -12.54 -15.47
CA GLN A 77 3.49 -12.28 -14.33
C GLN A 77 2.71 -13.55 -13.95
N GLY A 78 2.63 -13.88 -12.67
CA GLY A 78 1.73 -14.92 -12.18
C GLY A 78 0.29 -14.58 -12.56
N GLY A 79 -0.48 -15.58 -13.08
CA GLY A 79 -1.81 -15.40 -13.64
C GLY A 79 -1.83 -14.88 -15.07
N HIS A 80 -0.73 -15.03 -15.79
CA HIS A 80 -0.71 -14.80 -17.23
C HIS A 80 -1.76 -15.67 -17.96
N ARG A 81 -2.29 -15.18 -19.10
CA ARG A 81 -3.32 -15.87 -19.89
C ARG A 81 -2.89 -17.24 -20.40
N LEU A 82 -1.60 -17.42 -20.70
CA LEU A 82 -1.03 -18.72 -21.01
C LEU A 82 -0.63 -19.42 -19.71
N GLN A 83 -1.22 -20.60 -19.46
CA GLN A 83 -1.00 -21.39 -18.25
C GLN A 83 0.48 -21.64 -17.97
N VAL A 84 1.24 -22.00 -19.02
CA VAL A 84 2.70 -22.26 -18.89
C VAL A 84 3.45 -21.03 -18.36
N LEU A 85 3.12 -19.82 -18.86
CA LEU A 85 3.74 -18.58 -18.41
C LEU A 85 3.25 -18.20 -17.01
N SER A 86 1.98 -18.43 -16.71
CA SER A 86 1.41 -18.27 -15.38
C SER A 86 2.13 -19.13 -14.34
N ASP A 87 2.34 -20.42 -14.66
CA ASP A 87 3.01 -21.38 -13.78
C ASP A 87 4.47 -20.99 -13.51
N ILE A 88 5.18 -20.51 -14.54
CA ILE A 88 6.55 -19.99 -14.38
C ILE A 88 6.54 -18.78 -13.44
N GLY A 89 5.65 -17.82 -13.65
CA GLY A 89 5.51 -16.64 -12.82
C GLY A 89 5.16 -16.98 -11.37
N THR A 90 4.21 -17.86 -11.15
CA THR A 90 3.78 -18.33 -9.83
C THR A 90 4.90 -19.08 -9.11
N ARG A 91 5.57 -20.02 -9.77
CA ARG A 91 6.72 -20.72 -9.19
C ARG A 91 7.85 -19.77 -8.81
N ALA A 92 8.18 -18.80 -9.65
CA ALA A 92 9.18 -17.78 -9.33
C ALA A 92 8.77 -16.94 -8.11
N GLN A 93 7.48 -16.81 -7.85
CA GLN A 93 6.93 -16.12 -6.69
C GLN A 93 7.00 -16.97 -5.42
N ASP A 94 6.57 -18.22 -5.49
CA ASP A 94 6.41 -19.10 -4.33
C ASP A 94 7.74 -19.65 -3.82
N GLN A 95 8.69 -19.91 -4.73
CA GLN A 95 10.03 -20.40 -4.38
C GLN A 95 10.99 -19.32 -3.91
N SER A 96 10.53 -18.08 -3.82
CA SER A 96 11.37 -16.98 -3.33
C SER A 96 11.42 -16.98 -1.81
N VAL A 97 12.62 -17.12 -1.23
CA VAL A 97 12.87 -17.10 0.23
C VAL A 97 12.25 -15.88 0.89
N VAL A 98 12.35 -14.74 0.23
CA VAL A 98 11.72 -13.50 0.68
C VAL A 98 10.46 -13.28 -0.15
N ARG A 99 9.29 -13.38 0.47
CA ARG A 99 8.03 -12.98 -0.18
C ARG A 99 8.07 -11.47 -0.37
N SER A 100 7.98 -11.02 -1.62
CA SER A 100 7.86 -9.60 -1.93
C SER A 100 6.51 -9.34 -2.60
N GLU A 101 6.06 -8.10 -2.53
CA GLU A 101 4.88 -7.65 -3.26
C GLU A 101 4.96 -8.02 -4.74
N GLY A 102 3.84 -8.29 -5.39
CA GLY A 102 3.75 -8.58 -6.82
C GLY A 102 4.09 -7.37 -7.71
N GLY A 103 3.89 -7.50 -9.03
CA GLY A 103 3.96 -6.36 -9.96
C GLY A 103 5.37 -5.97 -10.41
N GLN A 104 6.35 -6.87 -10.33
CA GLN A 104 7.73 -6.59 -10.79
C GLN A 104 8.01 -7.03 -12.24
N ALA A 105 7.12 -7.79 -12.88
CA ALA A 105 7.32 -8.29 -14.24
C ALA A 105 7.31 -7.16 -15.28
N LEU A 106 8.32 -7.14 -16.15
CA LEU A 106 8.43 -6.12 -17.23
C LEU A 106 7.59 -6.45 -18.46
N GLY A 107 7.11 -7.69 -18.60
CA GLY A 107 6.56 -8.18 -19.85
C GLY A 107 7.61 -8.34 -20.94
N PHE A 108 7.27 -9.05 -22.04
CA PHE A 108 8.26 -9.37 -23.07
C PHE A 108 8.85 -8.13 -23.73
N LEU A 109 8.06 -7.09 -24.01
CA LEU A 109 8.57 -5.84 -24.60
C LEU A 109 9.49 -5.10 -23.62
N GLY A 110 9.12 -5.03 -22.35
CA GLY A 110 9.95 -4.43 -21.32
C GLY A 110 11.26 -5.19 -21.11
N ILE A 111 11.21 -6.54 -21.10
CA ILE A 111 12.41 -7.39 -21.02
C ILE A 111 13.34 -7.13 -22.21
N ALA A 112 12.80 -7.08 -23.44
CA ALA A 112 13.59 -6.80 -24.63
C ALA A 112 14.29 -5.43 -24.55
N GLY A 113 13.55 -4.38 -24.17
CA GLY A 113 14.10 -3.04 -23.97
C GLY A 113 15.16 -2.97 -22.87
N PHE A 114 14.90 -3.64 -21.74
CA PHE A 114 15.83 -3.73 -20.62
C PHE A 114 17.13 -4.43 -21.00
N LEU A 115 17.06 -5.61 -21.62
CA LEU A 115 18.25 -6.31 -22.12
C LEU A 115 18.99 -5.52 -23.20
N GLY A 116 18.25 -4.78 -24.04
CA GLY A 116 18.82 -3.85 -25.01
C GLY A 116 19.58 -2.71 -24.36
N ALA A 117 19.05 -2.13 -23.27
CA ALA A 117 19.74 -1.12 -22.48
C ALA A 117 21.07 -1.67 -21.93
N LEU A 118 21.02 -2.86 -21.30
CA LEU A 118 22.22 -3.51 -20.76
C LEU A 118 23.23 -3.85 -21.84
N TRP A 119 22.78 -4.43 -22.97
CA TRP A 119 23.66 -4.74 -24.09
C TRP A 119 24.38 -3.52 -24.63
N GLY A 120 23.67 -2.40 -24.74
CA GLY A 120 24.27 -1.13 -25.15
C GLY A 120 25.36 -0.66 -24.19
N ALA A 121 25.14 -0.78 -22.87
CA ALA A 121 26.13 -0.43 -21.87
C ALA A 121 27.43 -1.23 -22.00
N PHE A 122 27.32 -2.55 -22.20
CA PHE A 122 28.47 -3.45 -22.23
C PHE A 122 29.18 -3.51 -23.59
N SER A 123 28.44 -3.39 -24.70
CA SER A 123 29.02 -3.54 -26.05
C SER A 123 29.90 -2.38 -26.52
N GLY A 124 29.91 -1.27 -25.77
CA GLY A 124 30.65 -0.07 -26.17
C GLY A 124 30.16 0.56 -27.50
N ARG A 125 29.09 0.00 -28.07
CA ARG A 125 28.54 0.43 -29.38
C ARG A 125 28.00 1.87 -29.30
N TRP A 126 27.54 2.26 -28.12
CA TRP A 126 27.00 3.58 -27.85
C TRP A 126 28.08 4.68 -27.77
N ARG A 127 29.33 4.32 -27.53
CA ARG A 127 30.47 5.24 -27.54
C ARG A 127 30.90 5.65 -28.94
N ARG A 128 30.46 4.95 -29.99
CA ARG A 128 30.92 5.12 -31.38
C ARG A 128 29.92 5.83 -32.29
N GLU A 129 28.68 6.07 -31.83
CA GLU A 129 27.73 6.85 -32.63
C GLU A 129 28.13 8.32 -32.59
N ARG A 130 28.27 8.93 -33.76
CA ARG A 130 28.51 10.38 -33.89
C ARG A 130 27.27 11.11 -33.36
N PRO A 131 27.44 12.25 -32.65
CA PRO A 131 26.30 13.06 -32.21
C PRO A 131 25.40 13.36 -33.40
N ASP A 132 24.07 13.14 -33.23
CA ASP A 132 23.12 13.53 -34.28
C ASP A 132 23.06 15.07 -34.30
N THR A 133 23.53 15.67 -35.38
CA THR A 133 23.61 17.13 -35.54
C THR A 133 22.25 17.77 -35.86
N ARG A 134 21.17 17.01 -35.86
CA ARG A 134 19.83 17.55 -36.10
C ARG A 134 19.33 18.37 -34.90
N PRO A 135 18.77 19.57 -35.16
CA PRO A 135 18.20 20.35 -34.08
C PRO A 135 17.02 19.58 -33.41
N GLY A 136 17.09 19.35 -32.11
CA GLY A 136 15.96 18.91 -31.32
C GLY A 136 16.19 17.73 -30.38
N TRP A 137 16.80 16.63 -30.82
CA TRP A 137 16.96 15.42 -29.97
C TRP A 137 18.26 14.69 -30.30
N ASP A 138 19.20 14.72 -29.37
CA ASP A 138 20.40 13.85 -29.45
C ASP A 138 20.02 12.44 -28.99
N ARG A 139 19.80 11.55 -29.97
CA ARG A 139 19.45 10.14 -29.70
C ARG A 139 20.54 9.41 -28.93
N SER A 140 21.80 9.77 -29.13
CA SER A 140 22.91 9.13 -28.42
C SER A 140 22.88 9.51 -26.93
N ALA A 141 22.63 10.76 -26.63
CA ALA A 141 22.49 11.25 -25.27
C ALA A 141 21.27 10.60 -24.56
N LEU A 142 20.10 10.56 -25.21
CA LEU A 142 18.91 9.94 -24.65
C LEU A 142 19.12 8.45 -24.33
N ARG A 143 19.80 7.72 -25.21
CA ARG A 143 20.13 6.32 -25.00
C ARG A 143 21.09 6.13 -23.84
N GLU A 144 22.11 6.96 -23.74
CA GLU A 144 23.05 6.94 -22.63
C GLU A 144 22.39 7.26 -21.30
N GLU A 145 21.49 8.25 -21.29
CA GLU A 145 20.70 8.60 -20.10
C GLU A 145 19.78 7.45 -19.70
N ALA A 146 19.03 6.86 -20.63
CA ALA A 146 18.15 5.72 -20.35
C ALA A 146 18.93 4.54 -19.74
N THR A 147 20.14 4.25 -20.26
CA THR A 147 21.00 3.21 -19.70
C THR A 147 21.50 3.56 -18.32
N THR A 148 21.98 4.79 -18.13
CA THR A 148 22.50 5.25 -16.83
C THR A 148 21.42 5.18 -15.76
N PHE A 149 20.20 5.67 -16.06
CA PHE A 149 19.10 5.57 -15.13
C PHE A 149 18.69 4.12 -14.85
N THR A 150 18.68 3.25 -15.86
CA THR A 150 18.40 1.81 -15.67
C THR A 150 19.42 1.16 -14.74
N LEU A 151 20.72 1.42 -14.95
CA LEU A 151 21.79 0.87 -14.11
C LEU A 151 21.73 1.42 -12.69
N LEU A 152 21.50 2.71 -12.51
CA LEU A 152 21.31 3.32 -11.19
C LEU A 152 20.06 2.76 -10.49
N ALA A 153 18.95 2.62 -11.21
CA ALA A 153 17.73 2.04 -10.67
C ALA A 153 17.94 0.60 -10.21
N LEU A 154 18.68 -0.23 -10.97
CA LEU A 154 19.08 -1.56 -10.54
C LEU A 154 19.97 -1.52 -9.30
N LEU A 155 20.99 -0.65 -9.29
CA LEU A 155 21.95 -0.57 -8.21
C LEU A 155 21.30 -0.15 -6.87
N PHE A 156 20.32 0.75 -6.93
CA PHE A 156 19.57 1.15 -5.73
C PHE A 156 18.43 0.18 -5.40
N GLY A 157 17.73 -0.36 -6.39
CA GLY A 157 16.51 -1.11 -6.19
C GLY A 157 16.69 -2.55 -5.79
N THR A 158 17.75 -3.23 -6.26
CA THR A 158 17.96 -4.66 -6.01
C THR A 158 18.24 -4.98 -4.55
N ILE A 159 17.85 -6.19 -4.13
CA ILE A 159 18.23 -6.73 -2.82
C ILE A 159 19.76 -6.72 -2.71
N GLY A 160 20.28 -6.25 -1.58
CA GLY A 160 21.73 -6.03 -1.39
C GLY A 160 22.29 -4.82 -2.15
N GLY A 161 21.41 -3.96 -2.70
CA GLY A 161 21.79 -2.74 -3.40
C GLY A 161 22.05 -1.54 -2.49
N LEU A 162 22.26 -0.36 -3.09
CA LEU A 162 22.58 0.86 -2.34
C LEU A 162 21.39 1.42 -1.52
N SER A 163 20.19 0.86 -1.65
CA SER A 163 19.02 1.25 -0.86
C SER A 163 19.26 1.15 0.65
N ILE A 164 20.03 0.15 1.08
CA ILE A 164 20.37 0.00 2.50
C ILE A 164 21.16 1.21 3.04
N LEU A 165 22.07 1.77 2.24
CA LEU A 165 22.83 2.96 2.64
C LEU A 165 21.92 4.19 2.80
N VAL A 166 20.92 4.31 1.94
CA VAL A 166 19.89 5.37 2.03
C VAL A 166 19.09 5.20 3.33
N SER A 167 18.69 3.97 3.64
CA SER A 167 17.97 3.66 4.88
C SER A 167 18.82 3.91 6.13
N MET A 168 20.11 3.53 6.12
CA MET A 168 21.07 3.80 7.20
C MET A 168 21.33 5.30 7.39
N ALA A 169 21.23 6.10 6.32
CA ALA A 169 21.35 7.56 6.39
C ALA A 169 20.12 8.26 6.99
N GLY A 170 19.13 7.50 7.53
CA GLY A 170 17.94 8.03 8.19
C GLY A 170 16.68 8.04 7.31
N PHE A 171 16.73 7.49 6.10
CA PHE A 171 15.59 7.44 5.18
C PHE A 171 14.92 6.06 5.14
N SER A 172 14.84 5.36 6.27
CA SER A 172 14.22 4.02 6.39
C SER A 172 12.72 4.00 6.01
N GLN A 173 12.05 5.15 6.03
CA GLN A 173 10.67 5.29 5.55
C GLN A 173 10.51 4.94 4.06
N ILE A 174 11.58 5.02 3.27
CA ILE A 174 11.60 4.57 1.88
C ILE A 174 11.96 3.07 1.87
N ARG A 175 10.95 2.20 2.00
CA ARG A 175 11.18 0.75 2.13
C ARG A 175 10.91 -0.05 0.84
N VAL A 176 9.93 0.35 0.05
CA VAL A 176 9.41 -0.44 -1.09
C VAL A 176 10.22 -0.15 -2.35
N TRP A 177 11.49 -0.55 -2.34
CA TRP A 177 12.43 -0.29 -3.44
C TRP A 177 12.12 -1.09 -4.71
N ASN A 178 11.36 -2.18 -4.64
CA ASN A 178 10.90 -2.92 -5.81
C ASN A 178 10.06 -2.06 -6.77
N ARG A 179 9.40 -0.98 -6.30
CA ARG A 179 8.62 -0.06 -7.14
C ARG A 179 9.48 0.73 -8.12
N ILE A 180 10.79 0.75 -7.94
CA ILE A 180 11.74 1.33 -8.89
C ILE A 180 11.69 0.63 -10.26
N VAL A 181 11.10 -0.56 -10.34
CA VAL A 181 10.82 -1.28 -11.60
C VAL A 181 10.06 -0.42 -12.60
N LEU A 182 9.20 0.49 -12.13
CA LEU A 182 8.47 1.43 -13.02
C LEU A 182 9.42 2.34 -13.80
N LEU A 183 10.49 2.82 -13.16
CA LEU A 183 11.53 3.62 -13.86
C LEU A 183 12.31 2.75 -14.84
N ILE A 184 12.64 1.51 -14.44
CA ILE A 184 13.31 0.57 -15.34
C ILE A 184 12.44 0.26 -16.56
N ALA A 185 11.14 0.00 -16.33
CA ALA A 185 10.17 -0.23 -17.41
C ALA A 185 10.08 0.99 -18.36
N PHE A 186 10.01 2.20 -17.81
CA PHE A 186 9.98 3.42 -18.58
C PHE A 186 11.21 3.54 -19.50
N PHE A 187 12.41 3.39 -18.97
CA PHE A 187 13.63 3.49 -19.76
C PHE A 187 13.82 2.32 -20.72
N ALA A 188 13.36 1.11 -20.36
CA ALA A 188 13.30 -0.01 -21.28
C ALA A 188 12.41 0.30 -22.50
N MET A 189 11.23 0.90 -22.26
CA MET A 189 10.34 1.33 -23.34
C MET A 189 10.93 2.43 -24.20
N VAL A 190 11.71 3.36 -23.64
CA VAL A 190 12.48 4.34 -24.43
C VAL A 190 13.40 3.63 -25.42
N VAL A 191 14.11 2.58 -25.01
CA VAL A 191 14.96 1.78 -25.89
C VAL A 191 14.14 1.09 -26.99
N VAL A 192 13.00 0.49 -26.65
CA VAL A 192 12.08 -0.13 -27.63
C VAL A 192 11.58 0.90 -28.65
N LEU A 193 11.23 2.11 -28.21
CA LEU A 193 10.82 3.19 -29.09
C LEU A 193 11.94 3.63 -30.05
N MET A 194 13.18 3.68 -29.56
CA MET A 194 14.33 3.98 -30.42
C MET A 194 14.56 2.91 -31.51
N TRP A 195 14.34 1.62 -31.18
CA TRP A 195 14.36 0.55 -32.14
C TRP A 195 13.21 0.65 -33.15
N SER A 196 12.02 1.03 -32.69
CA SER A 196 10.86 1.22 -33.56
C SER A 196 11.08 2.33 -34.60
N GLU A 197 11.79 3.41 -34.23
CA GLU A 197 12.19 4.46 -35.21
C GLU A 197 13.17 3.95 -36.24
N GLN A 198 14.18 3.15 -35.87
CA GLN A 198 15.10 2.54 -36.80
C GLN A 198 14.38 1.59 -37.78
N PHE A 199 13.46 0.78 -37.22
CA PHE A 199 12.60 -0.08 -38.02
C PHE A 199 11.70 0.72 -38.97
N ALA A 200 11.12 1.83 -38.50
CA ALA A 200 10.30 2.70 -39.32
C ALA A 200 11.11 3.32 -40.50
N ALA A 201 12.34 3.73 -40.25
CA ALA A 201 13.24 4.21 -41.29
C ALA A 201 13.56 3.11 -42.34
N TRP A 202 13.79 1.90 -41.88
CA TRP A 202 14.02 0.74 -42.74
C TRP A 202 12.81 0.39 -43.60
N VAL A 203 11.57 0.40 -43.03
CA VAL A 203 10.32 0.17 -43.76
C VAL A 203 10.09 1.23 -44.82
N ARG A 204 10.31 2.53 -44.50
CA ARG A 204 10.15 3.64 -45.43
C ARG A 204 11.07 3.52 -46.66
N GLY A 205 12.25 2.94 -46.48
CA GLY A 205 13.18 2.72 -47.59
C GLY A 205 12.85 1.51 -48.47
N ARG A 206 11.97 0.60 -48.04
CA ARG A 206 11.70 -0.68 -48.71
C ARG A 206 10.27 -0.89 -49.16
N SER A 207 9.29 -0.33 -48.46
CA SER A 207 7.87 -0.57 -48.71
C SER A 207 7.26 0.47 -49.65
N LYS A 208 6.38 0.01 -50.54
CA LYS A 208 5.54 0.88 -51.37
C LYS A 208 4.40 1.54 -50.60
N ARG A 209 4.03 0.98 -49.42
CA ARG A 209 2.98 1.50 -48.53
C ARG A 209 3.46 1.54 -47.07
N PRO A 210 4.48 2.38 -46.78
CA PRO A 210 5.13 2.34 -45.47
C PRO A 210 4.20 2.69 -44.31
N GLN A 211 3.25 3.61 -44.53
CA GLN A 211 2.31 4.00 -43.47
C GLN A 211 1.37 2.86 -43.06
N ALA A 212 0.85 2.09 -44.03
CA ALA A 212 -0.01 0.93 -43.74
C ALA A 212 0.77 -0.17 -43.00
N VAL A 213 2.01 -0.45 -43.41
CA VAL A 213 2.87 -1.44 -42.72
C VAL A 213 3.19 -0.99 -41.30
N LEU A 214 3.58 0.25 -41.09
CA LEU A 214 3.91 0.79 -39.79
C LEU A 214 2.68 0.83 -38.87
N GLY A 215 1.50 1.20 -39.41
CA GLY A 215 0.26 1.17 -38.67
C GLY A 215 -0.11 -0.24 -38.21
N ALA A 216 -0.01 -1.22 -39.13
CA ALA A 216 -0.29 -2.62 -38.77
C ALA A 216 0.67 -3.17 -37.71
N VAL A 217 1.98 -2.86 -37.82
CA VAL A 217 2.98 -3.27 -36.84
C VAL A 217 2.74 -2.58 -35.50
N ALA A 218 2.42 -1.28 -35.48
CA ALA A 218 2.13 -0.56 -34.24
C ALA A 218 0.91 -1.16 -33.51
N VAL A 219 -0.16 -1.47 -34.25
CA VAL A 219 -1.36 -2.14 -33.69
C VAL A 219 -0.99 -3.53 -33.15
N ALA A 220 -0.20 -4.32 -33.89
CA ALA A 220 0.21 -5.66 -33.46
C ALA A 220 1.07 -5.62 -32.19
N VAL A 221 2.04 -4.68 -32.12
CA VAL A 221 2.90 -4.50 -30.94
C VAL A 221 2.09 -4.02 -29.74
N LEU A 222 1.16 -3.09 -29.94
CA LEU A 222 0.28 -2.62 -28.87
C LEU A 222 -0.63 -3.76 -28.36
N ALA A 223 -1.29 -4.48 -29.28
CA ALA A 223 -2.14 -5.60 -28.94
C ALA A 223 -1.38 -6.71 -28.19
N PHE A 224 -0.17 -7.04 -28.65
CA PHE A 224 0.70 -8.02 -27.99
C PHE A 224 1.14 -7.51 -26.61
N GLY A 225 1.58 -6.26 -26.48
CA GLY A 225 2.03 -5.68 -25.21
C GLY A 225 0.91 -5.64 -24.18
N LEU A 226 -0.30 -5.22 -24.57
CA LEU A 226 -1.46 -5.25 -23.68
C LEU A 226 -1.87 -6.67 -23.30
N TRP A 227 -1.84 -7.60 -24.26
CA TRP A 227 -2.17 -9.01 -24.01
C TRP A 227 -1.19 -9.66 -23.03
N ASP A 228 0.09 -9.36 -23.12
CA ASP A 228 1.15 -9.88 -22.27
C ASP A 228 1.14 -9.24 -20.86
N SER A 229 0.96 -7.90 -20.80
CA SER A 229 1.13 -7.15 -19.55
C SER A 229 -0.14 -7.06 -18.70
N ILE A 230 -1.32 -7.22 -19.30
CA ILE A 230 -2.59 -7.14 -18.58
C ILE A 230 -3.09 -8.57 -18.31
N PRO A 231 -2.95 -9.09 -17.09
CA PRO A 231 -3.50 -10.40 -16.75
C PRO A 231 -5.02 -10.39 -16.83
N PRO A 232 -5.66 -11.54 -17.05
CA PRO A 232 -7.11 -11.65 -16.86
C PRO A 232 -7.45 -11.21 -15.45
N GLN A 233 -8.57 -10.53 -15.34
CA GLN A 233 -9.05 -9.97 -14.08
C GLN A 233 -9.18 -11.08 -13.03
N ARG A 234 -8.50 -10.95 -11.90
CA ARG A 234 -8.51 -11.94 -10.82
C ARG A 234 -9.52 -11.64 -9.74
N HIS A 235 -9.99 -10.39 -9.66
CA HIS A 235 -10.96 -9.98 -8.68
C HIS A 235 -12.35 -10.05 -9.30
N SER A 236 -13.22 -10.81 -8.66
CA SER A 236 -14.64 -10.76 -8.96
C SER A 236 -15.19 -9.47 -8.36
N TYR A 237 -15.38 -8.45 -9.17
CA TYR A 237 -16.07 -7.23 -8.70
C TYR A 237 -17.47 -7.57 -8.17
N ALA A 238 -18.10 -8.61 -8.69
CA ALA A 238 -19.38 -9.09 -8.18
C ALA A 238 -19.30 -9.61 -6.74
N GLU A 239 -18.19 -10.24 -6.33
CA GLU A 239 -17.99 -10.67 -4.95
C GLU A 239 -17.78 -9.47 -4.02
N ILE A 240 -16.99 -8.48 -4.46
CA ILE A 240 -16.77 -7.24 -3.69
C ILE A 240 -18.10 -6.47 -3.56
N GLU A 241 -18.88 -6.37 -4.63
CA GLU A 241 -20.19 -5.72 -4.62
C GLU A 241 -21.19 -6.45 -3.71
N ALA A 242 -21.22 -7.79 -3.77
CA ALA A 242 -22.04 -8.60 -2.89
C ALA A 242 -21.65 -8.45 -1.42
N GLN A 243 -20.35 -8.42 -1.13
CA GLN A 243 -19.83 -8.19 0.21
C GLN A 243 -20.21 -6.79 0.76
N HIS A 244 -20.05 -5.76 -0.07
CA HIS A 244 -20.45 -4.41 0.30
C HIS A 244 -21.96 -4.28 0.49
N ALA A 245 -22.76 -4.94 -0.36
CA ALA A 245 -24.21 -4.96 -0.23
C ALA A 245 -24.67 -5.67 1.07
N ASN A 246 -24.00 -6.76 1.45
CA ASN A 246 -24.23 -7.44 2.72
C ASN A 246 -23.95 -6.52 3.91
N ASP A 247 -22.78 -5.86 3.92
CA ASP A 247 -22.39 -4.96 5.00
C ASP A 247 -23.35 -3.78 5.11
N ARG A 248 -23.75 -3.21 3.97
CA ARG A 248 -24.69 -2.09 3.93
C ARG A 248 -26.09 -2.48 4.39
N ALA A 249 -26.58 -3.66 4.02
CA ALA A 249 -27.87 -4.16 4.48
C ALA A 249 -27.89 -4.32 6.01
N PHE A 250 -26.84 -4.92 6.55
CA PHE A 250 -26.72 -5.13 8.00
C PHE A 250 -26.60 -3.79 8.75
N LEU A 251 -25.80 -2.85 8.25
CA LEU A 251 -25.69 -1.53 8.86
C LEU A 251 -27.00 -0.76 8.85
N SER A 252 -27.78 -0.86 7.76
CA SER A 252 -29.08 -0.20 7.70
C SER A 252 -30.07 -0.71 8.76
N GLU A 253 -29.95 -1.97 9.20
CA GLU A 253 -30.74 -2.49 10.32
C GLU A 253 -30.29 -1.88 11.66
N ILE A 254 -28.97 -1.72 11.84
CA ILE A 254 -28.40 -1.09 13.04
C ILE A 254 -28.75 0.41 13.10
N GLU A 255 -28.55 1.13 11.99
CA GLU A 255 -28.89 2.55 11.85
C GLU A 255 -30.38 2.84 12.15
N ALA A 256 -31.26 1.89 11.85
CA ALA A 256 -32.68 2.02 12.11
C ALA A 256 -33.07 1.96 13.61
N ILE A 257 -32.23 1.38 14.45
CA ILE A 257 -32.49 1.19 15.89
C ILE A 257 -31.62 2.06 16.77
N MET A 258 -30.46 2.53 16.25
CA MET A 258 -29.52 3.34 17.02
C MET A 258 -29.76 4.83 16.83
N PRO A 259 -29.50 5.67 17.82
CA PRO A 259 -29.55 7.12 17.66
C PRO A 259 -28.39 7.63 16.81
N ASP A 260 -28.58 8.78 16.15
CA ASP A 260 -27.51 9.48 15.44
C ASP A 260 -26.35 9.79 16.38
N GLY A 261 -25.12 9.51 15.96
CA GLY A 261 -23.92 9.67 16.77
C GLY A 261 -23.67 8.55 17.78
N ALA A 262 -24.44 7.45 17.72
CA ALA A 262 -24.21 6.28 18.57
C ALA A 262 -22.79 5.74 18.42
N LYS A 263 -22.14 5.46 19.56
CA LYS A 263 -20.76 4.97 19.60
C LYS A 263 -20.73 3.45 19.63
N ILE A 264 -20.03 2.87 18.69
CA ILE A 264 -19.97 1.43 18.50
C ILE A 264 -18.55 0.91 18.81
N LEU A 265 -18.45 0.04 19.81
CA LEU A 265 -17.23 -0.68 20.13
C LEU A 265 -17.03 -1.83 19.14
N GLN A 266 -15.90 -1.89 18.48
CA GLN A 266 -15.57 -2.97 17.55
C GLN A 266 -14.68 -4.02 18.22
N LEU A 267 -15.10 -5.28 18.15
CA LEU A 267 -14.40 -6.43 18.70
C LEU A 267 -14.07 -7.47 17.61
N PRO A 268 -12.94 -8.20 17.76
CA PRO A 268 -11.91 -8.04 18.80
C PRO A 268 -11.15 -6.71 18.68
N ILE A 269 -10.56 -6.25 19.76
CA ILE A 269 -9.72 -5.05 19.72
C ILE A 269 -8.47 -5.33 18.86
N ILE A 270 -8.34 -4.59 17.76
CA ILE A 270 -7.20 -4.65 16.83
C ILE A 270 -6.49 -3.30 16.82
N GLU A 271 -5.18 -3.35 16.97
CA GLU A 271 -4.37 -2.13 16.96
C GLU A 271 -4.35 -1.47 15.56
N PHE A 272 -4.41 -0.15 15.53
CA PHE A 272 -4.29 0.64 14.29
C PHE A 272 -3.03 1.51 14.34
N PRO A 273 -2.30 1.70 13.21
CA PRO A 273 -2.31 0.92 11.97
C PRO A 273 -1.42 -0.34 12.05
N GLU A 274 -1.52 -1.19 11.04
CA GLU A 274 -0.58 -2.31 10.82
C GLU A 274 -0.57 -3.32 11.97
N ALA A 275 -1.73 -3.93 12.24
CA ALA A 275 -1.85 -5.03 13.20
C ALA A 275 -1.37 -6.36 12.61
N GLN A 276 -1.06 -7.31 13.50
CA GLN A 276 -0.95 -8.71 13.08
C GLN A 276 -2.35 -9.28 12.81
N PRO A 277 -2.49 -10.23 11.88
CA PRO A 277 -3.76 -10.91 11.64
C PRO A 277 -4.32 -11.53 12.93
N VAL A 278 -5.63 -11.38 13.17
CA VAL A 278 -6.33 -11.97 14.30
C VAL A 278 -7.35 -12.98 13.78
N GLY A 279 -7.21 -14.26 14.12
CA GLY A 279 -8.06 -15.31 13.56
C GLY A 279 -7.99 -15.37 12.04
N LYS A 280 -9.13 -15.15 11.38
CA LYS A 280 -9.25 -15.04 9.91
C LYS A 280 -9.39 -13.59 9.42
N MET A 281 -9.38 -12.62 10.32
CA MET A 281 -9.45 -11.21 9.94
C MET A 281 -8.17 -10.78 9.25
N GLU A 282 -8.34 -10.00 8.19
CA GLU A 282 -7.25 -9.29 7.54
C GLU A 282 -7.01 -7.92 8.20
N ASP A 283 -5.83 -7.34 7.94
CA ASP A 283 -5.55 -5.98 8.42
C ASP A 283 -6.59 -5.00 7.84
N TYR A 284 -7.10 -4.12 8.68
CA TYR A 284 -8.14 -3.14 8.38
C TYR A 284 -9.56 -3.67 8.15
N ASP A 285 -9.88 -4.92 8.42
CA ASP A 285 -11.25 -5.45 8.27
C ASP A 285 -12.31 -4.66 9.06
N HIS A 286 -11.96 -4.09 10.19
CA HIS A 286 -12.85 -3.21 10.95
C HIS A 286 -13.28 -1.94 10.22
N LEU A 287 -12.52 -1.49 9.20
CA LEU A 287 -12.94 -0.35 8.37
C LEU A 287 -14.15 -0.67 7.49
N ARG A 288 -14.52 -1.94 7.30
CA ARG A 288 -15.70 -2.32 6.50
C ARG A 288 -16.98 -1.69 7.04
N ALA A 289 -17.16 -1.71 8.36
CA ALA A 289 -18.30 -1.05 8.99
C ALA A 289 -18.31 0.45 8.70
N TYR A 290 -17.21 1.14 8.96
CA TYR A 290 -17.05 2.57 8.66
C TYR A 290 -17.28 2.92 7.18
N LEU A 291 -16.81 2.07 6.24
CA LEU A 291 -16.95 2.32 4.80
C LEU A 291 -18.36 2.08 4.27
N ALA A 292 -19.15 1.27 4.96
CA ALA A 292 -20.52 0.95 4.58
C ALA A 292 -21.57 1.79 5.36
N ASP A 293 -21.18 2.46 6.44
CA ASP A 293 -21.99 3.39 7.23
C ASP A 293 -22.34 4.66 6.41
N ASP A 294 -23.51 5.24 6.67
CA ASP A 294 -23.92 6.52 6.05
C ASP A 294 -23.36 7.75 6.79
N GLY A 295 -22.59 7.54 7.84
CA GLY A 295 -21.98 8.56 8.68
C GLY A 295 -22.81 8.90 9.92
N SER A 296 -23.80 8.09 10.26
CA SER A 296 -24.64 8.27 11.46
C SER A 296 -24.03 7.67 12.72
N LEU A 297 -23.06 6.77 12.60
CA LEU A 297 -22.45 6.04 13.74
C LEU A 297 -20.99 6.44 13.96
N GLU A 298 -20.55 6.35 15.23
CA GLU A 298 -19.15 6.59 15.61
C GLU A 298 -18.45 5.26 15.94
N TRP A 299 -17.36 4.95 15.25
CA TRP A 299 -16.66 3.66 15.34
C TRP A 299 -15.39 3.74 16.17
N SER A 300 -15.16 2.74 17.02
CA SER A 300 -14.00 2.72 17.92
C SER A 300 -12.66 2.40 17.28
N TYR A 301 -12.65 1.79 16.06
CA TYR A 301 -11.41 1.45 15.37
C TYR A 301 -10.77 2.68 14.74
N GLY A 302 -9.45 2.79 14.85
CA GLY A 302 -8.69 3.88 14.25
C GLY A 302 -7.80 4.65 15.23
N SER A 303 -7.93 4.42 16.53
CA SER A 303 -7.02 4.99 17.53
C SER A 303 -5.60 4.49 17.29
N ILE A 304 -4.65 5.44 17.13
CA ILE A 304 -3.28 5.11 16.73
C ILE A 304 -2.51 4.47 17.89
N LYS A 305 -2.08 3.23 17.72
CA LYS A 305 -1.24 2.52 18.71
C LYS A 305 -0.02 3.35 19.12
N GLY A 306 0.33 3.30 20.40
CA GLY A 306 1.41 4.11 20.96
C GLY A 306 1.01 5.55 21.30
N ARG A 307 -0.26 5.90 21.16
CA ARG A 307 -0.84 7.16 21.64
C ARG A 307 -1.68 6.92 22.89
N PRO A 308 -1.79 7.93 23.79
CA PRO A 308 -2.54 7.76 25.05
C PRO A 308 -4.01 7.39 24.84
N ASP A 309 -4.64 7.91 23.80
CA ASP A 309 -6.04 7.67 23.42
C ASP A 309 -6.32 6.23 22.97
N ALA A 310 -5.30 5.48 22.55
CA ALA A 310 -5.44 4.07 22.20
C ALA A 310 -5.20 3.11 23.40
N GLN A 311 -4.63 3.61 24.51
CA GLN A 311 -4.13 2.76 25.59
C GLN A 311 -5.23 1.99 26.32
N TRP A 312 -6.41 2.56 26.44
CA TRP A 312 -7.55 1.89 27.07
C TRP A 312 -8.02 0.65 26.31
N GLN A 313 -7.97 0.69 24.97
CA GLN A 313 -8.29 -0.47 24.12
C GLN A 313 -7.33 -1.62 24.37
N ILE A 314 -6.04 -1.32 24.50
CA ILE A 314 -5.01 -2.32 24.83
C ILE A 314 -5.25 -2.90 26.23
N THR A 315 -5.62 -2.05 27.19
CA THR A 315 -5.97 -2.50 28.56
C THR A 315 -7.22 -3.38 28.55
N LEU A 316 -8.24 -3.01 27.78
CA LEU A 316 -9.45 -3.80 27.58
C LEU A 316 -9.11 -5.19 27.04
N ARG A 317 -8.31 -5.26 25.96
CA ARG A 317 -7.93 -6.53 25.34
C ARG A 317 -7.07 -7.41 26.24
N ASP A 318 -6.02 -6.85 26.83
CA ASP A 318 -4.92 -7.65 27.42
C ASP A 318 -5.10 -7.92 28.92
N LYS A 319 -5.90 -7.12 29.64
CA LYS A 319 -5.98 -7.19 31.09
C LYS A 319 -7.37 -7.52 31.62
N VAL A 320 -8.43 -6.96 31.03
CA VAL A 320 -9.78 -7.04 31.60
C VAL A 320 -10.64 -8.02 30.83
N GLY A 321 -10.60 -7.98 29.52
CA GLY A 321 -11.51 -8.66 28.61
C GLY A 321 -12.87 -7.96 28.50
N PRO A 322 -13.56 -8.13 27.35
CA PRO A 322 -14.84 -7.43 27.10
C PRO A 322 -15.92 -7.75 28.10
N VAL A 323 -16.05 -9.03 28.53
CA VAL A 323 -17.05 -9.49 29.48
C VAL A 323 -16.90 -8.77 30.84
N GLY A 324 -15.68 -8.75 31.39
CA GLY A 324 -15.41 -8.09 32.67
C GLY A 324 -15.46 -6.57 32.62
N ALA A 325 -15.31 -6.00 31.44
CA ALA A 325 -15.28 -4.56 31.21
C ALA A 325 -16.65 -3.97 30.81
N MET A 326 -17.71 -4.74 30.73
CA MET A 326 -19.00 -4.28 30.21
C MET A 326 -19.49 -2.98 30.91
N PRO A 327 -19.45 -2.86 32.28
CA PRO A 327 -19.80 -1.60 32.93
C PRO A 327 -18.91 -0.41 32.49
N ALA A 328 -17.61 -0.66 32.25
CA ALA A 328 -16.69 0.35 31.83
C ALA A 328 -16.92 0.78 30.36
N ILE A 329 -17.28 -0.15 29.48
CA ILE A 329 -17.64 0.10 28.10
C ILE A 329 -18.84 1.04 28.03
N VAL A 330 -19.88 0.74 28.77
CA VAL A 330 -21.07 1.61 28.91
C VAL A 330 -20.69 2.96 29.54
N GLY A 331 -19.84 2.96 30.55
CA GLY A 331 -19.33 4.18 31.20
C GLY A 331 -18.51 5.08 30.29
N LEU A 332 -17.90 4.56 29.22
CA LEU A 332 -17.24 5.32 28.17
C LEU A 332 -18.22 5.91 27.14
N GLY A 333 -19.50 5.57 27.27
CA GLY A 333 -20.58 6.04 26.39
C GLY A 333 -20.69 5.24 25.09
N PHE A 334 -20.32 3.96 25.08
CA PHE A 334 -20.63 3.07 23.97
C PHE A 334 -22.08 2.59 24.05
N ASP A 335 -22.78 2.75 22.93
CA ASP A 335 -24.20 2.43 22.77
C ASP A 335 -24.41 1.05 22.15
N GLY A 336 -23.37 0.47 21.55
CA GLY A 336 -23.44 -0.85 20.94
C GLY A 336 -22.08 -1.52 20.79
N ILE A 337 -22.10 -2.82 20.55
CA ILE A 337 -20.92 -3.65 20.28
C ILE A 337 -21.08 -4.32 18.92
N TRP A 338 -20.09 -4.12 18.05
CA TRP A 338 -19.92 -4.84 16.79
C TRP A 338 -18.86 -5.93 16.96
N ILE A 339 -19.20 -7.18 16.66
CA ILE A 339 -18.31 -8.33 16.77
C ILE A 339 -18.05 -8.93 15.40
N ASP A 340 -16.78 -9.00 14.98
CA ASP A 340 -16.37 -9.76 13.80
C ASP A 340 -15.97 -11.18 14.25
N THR A 341 -16.82 -12.17 13.95
CA THR A 341 -16.60 -13.56 14.34
C THR A 341 -15.34 -14.18 13.73
N TYR A 342 -14.83 -13.62 12.62
CA TYR A 342 -13.57 -14.06 12.04
C TYR A 342 -12.38 -13.86 12.98
N GLY A 343 -12.46 -12.91 13.89
CA GLY A 343 -11.45 -12.69 14.93
C GLY A 343 -11.47 -13.73 16.05
N TYR A 344 -12.56 -14.50 16.17
CA TYR A 344 -12.80 -15.46 17.24
C TYR A 344 -12.83 -16.91 16.77
N VAL A 345 -12.26 -17.22 15.62
CA VAL A 345 -12.22 -18.60 15.11
C VAL A 345 -11.55 -19.55 16.10
N GLY A 346 -12.26 -20.60 16.51
CA GLY A 346 -11.84 -21.53 17.55
C GLY A 346 -12.00 -21.02 18.97
N LYS A 347 -12.77 -19.94 19.14
CA LYS A 347 -13.10 -19.27 20.41
C LYS A 347 -14.56 -18.77 20.39
N GLU A 348 -15.42 -19.55 19.80
CA GLU A 348 -16.83 -19.21 19.62
C GLU A 348 -17.52 -18.99 20.99
N ASP A 349 -17.13 -19.75 22.02
CA ASP A 349 -17.63 -19.58 23.40
C ASP A 349 -17.33 -18.16 23.94
N GLU A 350 -16.17 -17.52 23.54
CA GLU A 350 -15.88 -16.15 23.97
C GLU A 350 -16.87 -15.14 23.37
N VAL A 351 -17.39 -15.40 22.17
CA VAL A 351 -18.41 -14.56 21.53
C VAL A 351 -19.73 -14.67 22.25
N ASP A 352 -20.13 -15.91 22.60
CA ASP A 352 -21.36 -16.18 23.37
C ASP A 352 -21.32 -15.51 24.74
N ASP A 353 -20.20 -15.58 25.45
CA ASP A 353 -19.97 -14.91 26.73
C ASP A 353 -20.09 -13.37 26.61
N ILE A 354 -19.54 -12.78 25.51
CA ILE A 354 -19.65 -11.33 25.26
C ILE A 354 -21.11 -10.94 25.00
N VAL A 355 -21.80 -11.70 24.16
CA VAL A 355 -23.22 -11.46 23.83
C VAL A 355 -24.10 -11.57 25.08
N GLU A 356 -23.90 -12.60 25.91
CA GLU A 356 -24.63 -12.77 27.16
C GLU A 356 -24.36 -11.60 28.12
N ALA A 357 -23.08 -11.23 28.30
CA ALA A 357 -22.70 -10.13 29.18
C ALA A 357 -23.26 -8.77 28.72
N ALA A 358 -23.41 -8.58 27.41
CA ALA A 358 -23.99 -7.37 26.83
C ALA A 358 -25.52 -7.31 26.88
N GLY A 359 -26.19 -8.43 27.17
CA GLY A 359 -27.64 -8.50 27.36
C GLY A 359 -28.39 -9.47 26.44
N GLY A 360 -27.67 -10.26 25.64
CA GLY A 360 -28.25 -11.25 24.71
C GLY A 360 -28.85 -10.65 23.44
N ASP A 361 -29.47 -11.47 22.62
CA ASP A 361 -30.20 -11.13 21.38
C ASP A 361 -29.45 -10.26 20.37
N PRO A 362 -28.33 -10.76 19.78
CA PRO A 362 -27.59 -10.00 18.80
C PRO A 362 -28.33 -9.95 17.45
N LEU A 363 -28.23 -8.82 16.75
CA LEU A 363 -28.48 -8.80 15.32
C LEU A 363 -27.35 -9.54 14.61
N VAL A 364 -27.66 -10.28 13.55
CA VAL A 364 -26.68 -11.08 12.82
C VAL A 364 -26.67 -10.65 11.36
N SER A 365 -25.49 -10.38 10.80
CA SER A 365 -25.37 -10.05 9.38
C SER A 365 -25.88 -11.17 8.48
N PRO A 366 -26.36 -10.88 7.26
CA PRO A 366 -26.90 -11.90 6.36
C PRO A 366 -25.93 -13.03 6.02
N ASP A 367 -24.62 -12.78 6.04
CA ASP A 367 -23.58 -13.79 5.85
C ASP A 367 -23.12 -14.48 7.14
N GLY A 368 -23.65 -14.08 8.29
CA GLY A 368 -23.33 -14.63 9.61
C GLY A 368 -21.97 -14.23 10.17
N ARG A 369 -21.24 -13.32 9.50
CA ARG A 369 -19.91 -12.90 9.96
C ARG A 369 -19.96 -11.91 11.12
N PHE A 370 -20.88 -10.94 11.06
CA PHE A 370 -20.94 -9.87 12.05
C PHE A 370 -22.13 -10.05 12.98
N LEU A 371 -21.89 -9.73 14.24
CA LEU A 371 -22.91 -9.63 15.26
C LEU A 371 -22.94 -8.20 15.78
N PHE A 372 -24.13 -7.71 16.11
CA PHE A 372 -24.31 -6.42 16.77
C PHE A 372 -25.18 -6.59 18.01
N VAL A 373 -24.74 -6.03 19.14
CA VAL A 373 -25.49 -6.03 20.40
C VAL A 373 -25.76 -4.59 20.83
N ASP A 374 -27.02 -4.26 21.03
CA ASP A 374 -27.47 -2.95 21.53
C ASP A 374 -27.26 -2.86 23.05
N LEU A 375 -26.54 -1.82 23.49
CA LEU A 375 -26.26 -1.51 24.88
C LEU A 375 -27.13 -0.39 25.46
N THR A 376 -27.97 0.27 24.67
CA THR A 376 -28.73 1.45 25.10
C THR A 376 -29.58 1.18 26.35
N GLY A 377 -30.15 -0.03 26.50
CA GLY A 377 -30.89 -0.46 27.71
C GLY A 377 -30.08 -1.20 28.78
N TYR A 378 -28.73 -1.22 28.65
CA TYR A 378 -27.90 -2.03 29.56
C TYR A 378 -28.00 -1.62 31.02
N GLN A 379 -27.96 -0.31 31.30
CA GLN A 379 -28.04 0.23 32.68
C GLN A 379 -29.39 -0.06 33.35
N GLU A 380 -30.49 0.04 32.61
CA GLU A 380 -31.82 -0.28 33.11
C GLU A 380 -31.95 -1.77 33.45
N ARG A 381 -31.41 -2.65 32.57
CA ARG A 381 -31.47 -4.11 32.82
C ARG A 381 -30.63 -4.57 33.99
N THR A 382 -29.48 -3.92 34.21
CA THR A 382 -28.52 -4.33 35.25
C THR A 382 -28.66 -3.55 36.56
N GLY A 383 -29.35 -2.42 36.54
CA GLY A 383 -29.43 -1.50 37.68
C GLY A 383 -28.15 -0.68 37.87
N LEU A 384 -27.23 -0.67 36.90
CA LEU A 384 -25.98 0.07 36.94
C LEU A 384 -26.28 1.57 36.84
N THR A 385 -25.78 2.36 37.77
CA THR A 385 -25.88 3.83 37.70
C THR A 385 -24.80 4.44 36.83
N ASP A 386 -25.04 5.63 36.26
CA ASP A 386 -24.03 6.39 35.47
C ASP A 386 -22.74 6.60 36.26
N ALA A 387 -22.86 6.91 37.57
CA ALA A 387 -21.69 7.11 38.43
C ALA A 387 -20.84 5.84 38.55
N GLU A 388 -21.49 4.68 38.73
CA GLU A 388 -20.81 3.39 38.83
C GLU A 388 -20.18 2.99 37.52
N ALA A 389 -20.86 3.22 36.36
CA ALA A 389 -20.34 2.96 35.04
C ALA A 389 -19.09 3.83 34.73
N ARG A 390 -19.17 5.13 35.02
CA ARG A 390 -18.03 6.06 34.85
C ARG A 390 -16.87 5.69 35.78
N GLN A 391 -17.15 5.29 37.04
CA GLN A 391 -16.10 4.84 37.95
C GLN A 391 -15.44 3.55 37.44
N ALA A 392 -16.21 2.62 36.90
CA ALA A 392 -15.69 1.40 36.31
C ALA A 392 -14.75 1.70 35.12
N ALA A 393 -15.05 2.69 34.26
CA ALA A 393 -14.17 3.11 33.19
C ALA A 393 -12.81 3.63 33.72
N ILE A 394 -12.84 4.40 34.79
CA ILE A 394 -11.61 4.91 35.43
C ILE A 394 -10.82 3.75 36.06
N ASP A 395 -11.46 2.89 36.84
CA ASP A 395 -10.80 1.85 37.63
C ASP A 395 -10.25 0.71 36.75
N LEU A 396 -11.02 0.27 35.74
CA LEU A 396 -10.66 -0.86 34.88
C LEU A 396 -9.81 -0.47 33.67
N LEU A 397 -10.12 0.67 33.05
CA LEU A 397 -9.50 1.06 31.77
C LEU A 397 -8.57 2.27 31.90
N GLY A 398 -8.58 2.97 33.02
CA GLY A 398 -7.73 4.14 33.26
C GLY A 398 -8.13 5.37 32.44
N VAL A 399 -9.39 5.47 32.04
CA VAL A 399 -9.91 6.56 31.20
C VAL A 399 -10.99 7.32 31.94
N THR A 400 -10.86 8.64 31.99
CA THR A 400 -11.93 9.52 32.46
C THR A 400 -12.89 9.79 31.30
N PRO A 401 -14.15 9.32 31.39
CA PRO A 401 -15.15 9.58 30.36
C PRO A 401 -15.37 11.11 30.17
N PRO A 402 -15.66 11.59 28.97
CA PRO A 402 -16.00 12.99 28.76
C PRO A 402 -17.22 13.39 29.60
N GLU A 403 -17.23 14.62 30.08
CA GLU A 403 -18.43 15.19 30.70
C GLU A 403 -19.49 15.33 29.62
N GLU A 404 -20.73 14.92 29.92
CA GLU A 404 -21.83 15.17 29.00
C GLU A 404 -21.99 16.68 28.79
N PRO A 405 -22.19 17.14 27.55
CA PRO A 405 -22.53 18.52 27.31
C PRO A 405 -23.86 18.82 27.99
N SER A 406 -23.81 19.71 28.99
CA SER A 406 -24.95 20.21 29.77
C SER A 406 -26.01 20.92 28.92
#